data_7e4293e5204b8017ce0f45da4a690b9c
#
_entry.id   7e4293e5204b8017ce0f45da4a690b9c
#
_cell.length_a   1.000
_cell.length_b   1.000
_cell.length_c   1.000
_cell.angle_alpha   90.00
_cell.angle_beta   90.00
_cell.angle_gamma   90.00
#
_symmetry.space_group_name_H-M   'P 1'
#
loop_
_entity.id
_entity.type
_entity.pdbx_description
1 polymer ?
#
loop_
_entity_poly.entity_id
_entity_poly.type
_entity_poly.pdbx_seq_one_letter_code
_entity_poly.pdbx_strand_id
1 'polypeptide(L)'
;MHKRLAFIDTLRGIAVLSVLFQHALEVIVQNHPTGAYYWAFHDAIGYYINFGRFGVVLFFFVSGFVIPFSFPDSATPVRDFAISRFFRLYPAYWTSIVIGLVTMQVLESKAFPLSQLLANVTMLQTFVNVPNLWIFYWTLAIELLFYVGCTILFAMGLLNNRFTAPAIVVTAAVIGIIVPLLTESRAVSSVLEVGLNLSAMFLGKIVRDAVIGGKLRWGHVAACTAAYAVFAITLSDRRFGGVYQENFFYSYSIGSAYVCAALVFIASAAFGERMAWRPIAFVGVISYSVYLMSPFVIVWIHRGLGVGEGPLGWSLFVAMVLALSLLVSWVTYAFVEKPCIALGHRFRSERRRAVVLEPALSSQGAAE
;
A
#
# COMPACT_ATOMS: atom_id res chain seq x y z
N MET A 1 -11.11 22.36 -3.18
CA MET A 1 -10.11 21.58 -2.42
C MET A 1 -10.83 20.49 -1.67
N HIS A 2 -10.59 19.20 -2.01
CA HIS A 2 -11.10 18.12 -1.16
C HIS A 2 -10.43 18.24 0.20
N LYS A 3 -11.23 18.28 1.27
CA LYS A 3 -10.74 18.33 2.66
C LYS A 3 -9.92 17.06 2.88
N ARG A 4 -8.67 17.21 3.31
CA ARG A 4 -7.79 16.08 3.65
C ARG A 4 -8.42 15.30 4.80
N LEU A 5 -8.55 13.99 4.65
CA LEU A 5 -9.16 13.13 5.66
C LEU A 5 -8.06 12.64 6.61
N ALA A 6 -8.02 13.19 7.83
CA ALA A 6 -6.94 12.91 8.78
C ALA A 6 -6.94 11.44 9.26
N PHE A 7 -8.10 10.78 9.31
CA PHE A 7 -8.17 9.36 9.63
C PHE A 7 -7.47 8.47 8.59
N ILE A 8 -7.47 8.86 7.31
CA ILE A 8 -6.73 8.15 6.24
C ILE A 8 -5.23 8.26 6.45
N ASP A 9 -4.72 9.44 6.83
CA ASP A 9 -3.31 9.59 7.17
C ASP A 9 -2.98 8.78 8.44
N THR A 10 -3.87 8.71 9.43
CA THR A 10 -3.70 7.85 10.61
C THR A 10 -3.58 6.38 10.23
N LEU A 11 -4.47 5.88 9.35
CA LEU A 11 -4.40 4.50 8.86
C LEU A 11 -3.08 4.21 8.12
N ARG A 12 -2.59 5.14 7.30
CA ARG A 12 -1.29 5.01 6.65
C ARG A 12 -0.13 4.97 7.64
N GLY A 13 -0.23 5.75 8.72
CA GLY A 13 0.74 5.73 9.81
C GLY A 13 0.75 4.39 10.55
N ILE A 14 -0.42 3.86 10.91
CA ILE A 14 -0.57 2.53 11.49
C ILE A 14 0.02 1.48 10.56
N ALA A 15 -0.32 1.53 9.28
CA ALA A 15 0.13 0.57 8.27
C ALA A 15 1.67 0.51 8.19
N VAL A 16 2.33 1.66 8.04
CA VAL A 16 3.79 1.67 7.91
C VAL A 16 4.50 1.29 9.20
N LEU A 17 3.98 1.70 10.37
CA LEU A 17 4.54 1.30 11.65
C LEU A 17 4.40 -0.19 11.89
N SER A 18 3.30 -0.81 11.47
CA SER A 18 3.12 -2.27 11.54
C SER A 18 4.14 -3.01 10.67
N VAL A 19 4.41 -2.53 9.44
CA VAL A 19 5.45 -3.10 8.57
C VAL A 19 6.84 -2.96 9.20
N LEU A 20 7.16 -1.78 9.70
CA LEU A 20 8.46 -1.50 10.32
C LEU A 20 8.68 -2.35 11.57
N PHE A 21 7.66 -2.46 12.41
CA PHE A 21 7.69 -3.29 13.62
C PHE A 21 7.91 -4.77 13.29
N GLN A 22 7.19 -5.30 12.30
CA GLN A 22 7.36 -6.68 11.83
C GLN A 22 8.81 -6.95 11.44
N HIS A 23 9.39 -6.13 10.58
CA HIS A 23 10.76 -6.35 10.10
C HIS A 23 11.82 -6.18 11.20
N ALA A 24 11.61 -5.28 12.16
CA ALA A 24 12.48 -5.18 13.32
C ALA A 24 12.45 -6.45 14.20
N LEU A 25 11.25 -7.00 14.45
CA LEU A 25 11.10 -8.23 15.21
C LEU A 25 11.63 -9.45 14.44
N GLU A 26 11.48 -9.54 13.12
CA GLU A 26 12.07 -10.59 12.29
C GLU A 26 13.59 -10.66 12.47
N VAL A 27 14.27 -9.51 12.47
CA VAL A 27 15.71 -9.46 12.69
C VAL A 27 16.09 -9.96 14.10
N ILE A 28 15.31 -9.61 15.14
CA ILE A 28 15.54 -10.11 16.51
C ILE A 28 15.38 -11.64 16.54
N VAL A 29 14.30 -12.17 15.99
CA VAL A 29 14.03 -13.62 15.96
C VAL A 29 15.11 -14.38 15.20
N GLN A 30 15.56 -13.86 14.06
CA GLN A 30 16.61 -14.48 13.25
C GLN A 30 17.99 -14.51 13.95
N ASN A 31 18.29 -13.50 14.76
CA ASN A 31 19.57 -13.42 15.48
C ASN A 31 19.58 -14.19 16.81
N HIS A 32 18.42 -14.47 17.39
CA HIS A 32 18.28 -15.16 18.68
C HIS A 32 17.29 -16.34 18.56
N PRO A 33 17.67 -17.44 17.86
CA PRO A 33 16.73 -18.52 17.51
C PRO A 33 16.38 -19.46 18.68
N THR A 34 16.76 -19.13 19.91
CA THR A 34 16.54 -19.96 21.10
C THR A 34 16.13 -19.13 22.32
N GLY A 35 15.48 -19.77 23.29
CA GLY A 35 15.07 -19.16 24.55
C GLY A 35 13.59 -18.80 24.64
N ALA A 36 13.09 -18.48 25.85
CA ALA A 36 11.68 -18.21 26.09
C ALA A 36 11.14 -17.01 25.28
N TYR A 37 11.95 -15.97 25.10
CA TYR A 37 11.56 -14.78 24.33
C TYR A 37 11.50 -15.05 22.82
N TYR A 38 12.33 -15.96 22.30
CA TYR A 38 12.23 -16.39 20.90
C TYR A 38 10.83 -16.89 20.59
N TRP A 39 10.31 -17.83 21.39
CA TRP A 39 8.98 -18.37 21.18
C TRP A 39 7.88 -17.31 21.30
N ALA A 40 8.00 -16.39 22.27
CA ALA A 40 7.02 -15.32 22.43
C ALA A 40 6.96 -14.38 21.22
N PHE A 41 8.11 -13.96 20.68
CA PHE A 41 8.15 -13.11 19.48
C PHE A 41 7.84 -13.87 18.21
N HIS A 42 8.39 -15.09 18.05
CA HIS A 42 8.09 -15.97 16.94
C HIS A 42 6.58 -16.21 16.82
N ASP A 43 5.93 -16.55 17.93
CA ASP A 43 4.49 -16.79 17.92
C ASP A 43 3.70 -15.48 17.67
N ALA A 44 4.13 -14.38 18.27
CA ALA A 44 3.44 -13.09 18.06
C ALA A 44 3.40 -12.68 16.59
N ILE A 45 4.54 -12.78 15.86
CA ILE A 45 4.64 -12.30 14.48
C ILE A 45 4.43 -13.37 13.42
N GLY A 46 4.69 -14.65 13.77
CA GLY A 46 4.61 -15.77 12.83
C GLY A 46 3.30 -16.55 12.93
N TYR A 47 2.79 -16.73 14.15
CA TYR A 47 1.62 -17.58 14.41
C TYR A 47 0.31 -16.80 14.45
N TYR A 48 0.21 -15.71 15.24
CA TYR A 48 -1.07 -15.03 15.43
C TYR A 48 -1.43 -14.07 14.31
N ILE A 49 -0.53 -13.16 13.95
CA ILE A 49 -0.76 -12.18 12.90
C ILE A 49 0.55 -11.70 12.26
N ASN A 50 0.58 -11.68 10.94
CA ASN A 50 1.68 -11.05 10.21
C ASN A 50 1.44 -9.54 10.11
N PHE A 51 2.10 -8.75 10.98
CA PHE A 51 1.95 -7.28 11.00
C PHE A 51 2.45 -6.62 9.71
N GLY A 52 3.43 -7.21 9.03
CA GLY A 52 3.90 -6.72 7.73
C GLY A 52 2.82 -6.84 6.66
N ARG A 53 2.19 -8.02 6.58
CA ARG A 53 1.07 -8.25 5.66
C ARG A 53 -0.14 -7.38 6.02
N PHE A 54 -0.48 -7.28 7.31
CA PHE A 54 -1.53 -6.40 7.79
C PHE A 54 -1.30 -4.96 7.33
N GLY A 55 -0.10 -4.41 7.52
CA GLY A 55 0.23 -3.04 7.12
C GLY A 55 0.15 -2.83 5.61
N VAL A 56 0.70 -3.75 4.81
CA VAL A 56 0.62 -3.68 3.33
C VAL A 56 -0.82 -3.72 2.85
N VAL A 57 -1.63 -4.63 3.38
CA VAL A 57 -3.05 -4.75 3.00
C VAL A 57 -3.84 -3.52 3.42
N LEU A 58 -3.53 -2.94 4.57
CA LEU A 58 -4.15 -1.68 5.02
C LEU A 58 -3.80 -0.52 4.07
N PHE A 59 -2.55 -0.46 3.53
CA PHE A 59 -2.21 0.48 2.47
C PHE A 59 -3.03 0.26 1.20
N PHE A 60 -3.28 -0.97 0.80
CA PHE A 60 -4.10 -1.27 -0.36
C PHE A 60 -5.54 -0.79 -0.19
N PHE A 61 -6.16 -1.00 0.97
CA PHE A 61 -7.48 -0.44 1.28
C PHE A 61 -7.50 1.08 1.19
N VAL A 62 -6.51 1.75 1.79
CA VAL A 62 -6.37 3.20 1.73
C VAL A 62 -6.16 3.69 0.29
N SER A 63 -5.35 3.02 -0.49
CA SER A 63 -5.14 3.33 -1.91
C SER A 63 -6.46 3.21 -2.69
N GLY A 64 -7.21 2.14 -2.47
CA GLY A 64 -8.54 1.95 -3.08
C GLY A 64 -9.56 3.01 -2.68
N PHE A 65 -9.50 3.49 -1.46
CA PHE A 65 -10.36 4.57 -0.97
C PHE A 65 -10.03 5.94 -1.61
N VAL A 66 -8.76 6.19 -1.96
CA VAL A 66 -8.29 7.51 -2.41
C VAL A 66 -8.16 7.59 -3.93
N ILE A 67 -7.53 6.59 -4.57
CA ILE A 67 -7.07 6.67 -5.96
C ILE A 67 -8.22 6.78 -6.99
N PRO A 68 -9.32 5.99 -6.93
CA PRO A 68 -10.40 6.08 -7.90
C PRO A 68 -11.05 7.47 -7.98
N PHE A 69 -10.89 8.28 -6.94
CA PHE A 69 -11.48 9.62 -6.82
C PHE A 69 -10.47 10.74 -7.04
N SER A 70 -9.27 10.42 -7.51
CA SER A 70 -8.20 11.39 -7.70
C SER A 70 -8.02 11.84 -9.16
N PHE A 71 -8.87 11.38 -10.08
CA PHE A 71 -8.92 11.90 -11.44
C PHE A 71 -9.37 13.37 -11.39
N PRO A 72 -8.58 14.32 -11.95
CA PRO A 72 -8.92 15.73 -11.89
C PRO A 72 -10.03 16.07 -12.90
N ASP A 73 -10.81 17.09 -12.58
CA ASP A 73 -11.70 17.73 -13.53
C ASP A 73 -10.88 18.71 -14.39
N SER A 74 -10.32 18.19 -15.48
CA SER A 74 -9.44 18.93 -16.40
C SER A 74 -9.72 18.54 -17.85
N ALA A 75 -9.10 19.23 -18.80
CA ALA A 75 -9.22 18.89 -20.22
C ALA A 75 -8.59 17.53 -20.56
N THR A 76 -7.60 17.11 -19.77
CA THR A 76 -6.84 15.86 -19.97
C THR A 76 -6.73 15.04 -18.67
N PRO A 77 -7.85 14.52 -18.11
CA PRO A 77 -7.88 13.93 -16.77
C PRO A 77 -6.97 12.73 -16.62
N VAL A 78 -6.86 11.88 -17.65
CA VAL A 78 -5.99 10.70 -17.64
C VAL A 78 -4.50 11.08 -17.62
N ARG A 79 -4.10 12.05 -18.47
CA ARG A 79 -2.72 12.56 -18.49
C ARG A 79 -2.35 13.20 -17.14
N ASP A 80 -3.22 14.03 -16.61
CA ASP A 80 -2.97 14.74 -15.34
C ASP A 80 -2.94 13.79 -14.14
N PHE A 81 -3.76 12.73 -14.18
CA PHE A 81 -3.68 11.63 -13.23
C PHE A 81 -2.32 10.93 -13.32
N ALA A 82 -1.89 10.51 -14.52
CA ALA A 82 -0.62 9.83 -14.74
C ALA A 82 0.57 10.68 -14.26
N ILE A 83 0.61 11.97 -14.61
CA ILE A 83 1.63 12.92 -14.13
C ILE A 83 1.64 12.97 -12.60
N SER A 84 0.47 13.10 -11.98
CA SER A 84 0.36 13.14 -10.52
C SER A 84 0.89 11.88 -9.85
N ARG A 85 0.62 10.69 -10.41
CA ARG A 85 1.10 9.42 -9.87
C ARG A 85 2.60 9.23 -10.11
N PHE A 86 3.11 9.59 -11.28
CA PHE A 86 4.53 9.53 -11.60
C PHE A 86 5.37 10.35 -10.59
N PHE A 87 5.06 11.64 -10.44
CA PHE A 87 5.79 12.51 -9.51
C PHE A 87 5.59 12.16 -8.03
N ARG A 88 4.57 11.39 -7.71
CA ARG A 88 4.34 10.86 -6.37
C ARG A 88 5.19 9.64 -6.05
N LEU A 89 5.39 8.73 -7.02
CA LEU A 89 6.02 7.43 -6.78
C LEU A 89 7.50 7.41 -7.19
N TYR A 90 7.77 7.74 -8.46
CA TYR A 90 9.08 7.46 -9.07
C TYR A 90 10.26 8.17 -8.43
N PRO A 91 10.22 9.46 -8.02
CA PRO A 91 11.38 10.13 -7.48
C PRO A 91 11.90 9.50 -6.18
N ALA A 92 11.01 9.22 -5.22
CA ALA A 92 11.40 8.55 -3.98
C ALA A 92 11.78 7.08 -4.22
N TYR A 93 11.11 6.40 -5.14
CA TYR A 93 11.47 5.04 -5.56
C TYR A 93 12.89 4.97 -6.16
N TRP A 94 13.24 5.86 -7.08
CA TRP A 94 14.60 5.92 -7.64
C TRP A 94 15.65 6.24 -6.58
N THR A 95 15.33 7.14 -5.64
CA THR A 95 16.19 7.40 -4.49
C THR A 95 16.42 6.12 -3.68
N SER A 96 15.38 5.31 -3.47
CA SER A 96 15.52 4.03 -2.75
C SER A 96 16.38 3.02 -3.52
N ILE A 97 16.30 2.99 -4.86
CA ILE A 97 17.19 2.14 -5.68
C ILE A 97 18.65 2.56 -5.47
N VAL A 98 18.96 3.86 -5.57
CA VAL A 98 20.33 4.35 -5.38
C VAL A 98 20.86 4.02 -3.99
N ILE A 99 20.10 4.29 -2.93
CA ILE A 99 20.47 3.96 -1.55
C ILE A 99 20.66 2.45 -1.39
N GLY A 100 19.79 1.64 -1.98
CA GLY A 100 19.88 0.19 -1.97
C GLY A 100 21.15 -0.33 -2.65
N LEU A 101 21.49 0.20 -3.83
CA LEU A 101 22.71 -0.17 -4.54
C LEU A 101 23.96 0.18 -3.73
N VAL A 102 24.01 1.38 -3.14
CA VAL A 102 25.11 1.78 -2.24
C VAL A 102 25.20 0.84 -1.04
N THR A 103 24.07 0.50 -0.42
CA THR A 103 24.00 -0.42 0.71
C THR A 103 24.57 -1.80 0.35
N MET A 104 24.16 -2.38 -0.79
CA MET A 104 24.65 -3.68 -1.23
C MET A 104 26.13 -3.64 -1.60
N GLN A 105 26.58 -2.57 -2.26
CA GLN A 105 27.98 -2.43 -2.63
C GLN A 105 28.87 -2.32 -1.39
N VAL A 106 28.46 -1.53 -0.39
CA VAL A 106 29.27 -1.29 0.82
C VAL A 106 29.26 -2.49 1.75
N LEU A 107 28.11 -3.14 1.96
CA LEU A 107 27.97 -4.20 2.96
C LEU A 107 28.27 -5.60 2.42
N GLU A 108 28.03 -5.85 1.13
CA GLU A 108 28.10 -7.20 0.55
C GLU A 108 28.99 -7.28 -0.71
N SER A 109 29.56 -6.14 -1.16
CA SER A 109 30.30 -6.06 -2.43
C SER A 109 29.53 -6.65 -3.62
N LYS A 110 28.20 -6.54 -3.58
CA LYS A 110 27.29 -7.14 -4.55
C LYS A 110 26.96 -6.17 -5.67
N ALA A 111 27.18 -6.59 -6.91
CA ALA A 111 26.74 -5.90 -8.12
C ALA A 111 25.51 -6.59 -8.72
N PHE A 112 24.67 -5.82 -9.39
CA PHE A 112 23.51 -6.32 -10.09
C PHE A 112 23.68 -6.21 -11.61
N PRO A 113 23.17 -7.17 -12.40
CA PRO A 113 23.19 -7.07 -13.86
C PRO A 113 22.46 -5.81 -14.35
N LEU A 114 23.01 -5.16 -15.37
CA LEU A 114 22.41 -3.93 -15.94
C LEU A 114 20.95 -4.14 -16.39
N SER A 115 20.63 -5.32 -16.96
CA SER A 115 19.26 -5.68 -17.36
C SER A 115 18.29 -5.68 -16.17
N GLN A 116 18.74 -6.17 -14.99
CA GLN A 116 17.93 -6.16 -13.76
C GLN A 116 17.75 -4.72 -13.26
N LEU A 117 18.79 -3.89 -13.30
CA LEU A 117 18.70 -2.48 -12.92
C LEU A 117 17.71 -1.73 -13.80
N LEU A 118 17.84 -1.84 -15.13
CA LEU A 118 16.95 -1.18 -16.08
C LEU A 118 15.48 -1.61 -15.91
N ALA A 119 15.22 -2.90 -15.72
CA ALA A 119 13.87 -3.37 -15.46
C ALA A 119 13.29 -2.78 -14.16
N ASN A 120 14.09 -2.75 -13.07
CA ASN A 120 13.64 -2.20 -11.79
C ASN A 120 13.44 -0.67 -11.84
N VAL A 121 14.21 0.08 -12.60
CA VAL A 121 13.98 1.53 -12.78
C VAL A 121 12.59 1.83 -13.34
N THR A 122 12.02 0.94 -14.14
CA THR A 122 10.67 1.10 -14.71
C THR A 122 9.54 0.76 -13.74
N MET A 123 9.82 0.09 -12.61
CA MET A 123 8.83 -0.51 -11.68
C MET A 123 8.01 -1.65 -12.34
N LEU A 124 8.39 -2.11 -13.53
CA LEU A 124 7.69 -3.15 -14.30
C LEU A 124 8.38 -4.52 -14.23
N GLN A 125 9.46 -4.64 -13.45
CA GLN A 125 10.30 -5.85 -13.37
C GLN A 125 9.49 -7.14 -13.10
N THR A 126 8.48 -7.06 -12.25
CA THR A 126 7.62 -8.21 -11.90
C THR A 126 6.84 -8.71 -13.12
N PHE A 127 6.42 -7.82 -14.03
CA PHE A 127 5.63 -8.18 -15.22
C PHE A 127 6.49 -8.74 -16.37
N VAL A 128 7.79 -8.48 -16.36
CA VAL A 128 8.75 -9.01 -17.32
C VAL A 128 9.58 -10.17 -16.74
N ASN A 129 9.13 -10.75 -15.64
CA ASN A 129 9.77 -11.86 -14.94
C ASN A 129 11.25 -11.61 -14.55
N VAL A 130 11.56 -10.37 -14.18
CA VAL A 130 12.87 -9.98 -13.66
C VAL A 130 12.78 -9.83 -12.15
N PRO A 131 13.74 -10.38 -11.37
CA PRO A 131 13.70 -10.27 -9.92
C PRO A 131 13.71 -8.82 -9.43
N ASN A 132 12.97 -8.56 -8.36
CA ASN A 132 13.06 -7.28 -7.66
C ASN A 132 14.47 -7.09 -7.09
N LEU A 133 15.02 -5.88 -7.14
CA LEU A 133 16.27 -5.53 -6.44
C LEU A 133 16.08 -5.68 -4.93
N TRP A 134 14.90 -5.29 -4.44
CA TRP A 134 14.47 -5.45 -3.05
C TRP A 134 13.10 -6.11 -3.01
N ILE A 135 12.95 -7.08 -2.11
CA ILE A 135 11.74 -7.90 -2.05
C ILE A 135 10.46 -7.07 -1.88
N PHE A 136 10.51 -5.99 -1.13
CA PHE A 136 9.33 -5.15 -0.85
C PHE A 136 8.82 -4.34 -2.06
N TYR A 137 9.55 -4.27 -3.18
CA TYR A 137 9.09 -3.56 -4.39
C TYR A 137 7.90 -4.21 -5.10
N TRP A 138 7.58 -5.47 -4.78
CA TRP A 138 6.41 -6.15 -5.37
C TRP A 138 5.08 -5.41 -5.12
N THR A 139 4.96 -4.70 -3.98
CA THR A 139 3.74 -3.96 -3.64
C THR A 139 3.51 -2.76 -4.55
N LEU A 140 4.59 -2.11 -4.99
CA LEU A 140 4.54 -0.97 -5.91
C LEU A 140 4.06 -1.40 -7.30
N ALA A 141 4.44 -2.59 -7.76
CA ALA A 141 3.96 -3.16 -9.00
C ALA A 141 2.43 -3.39 -8.95
N ILE A 142 1.90 -3.87 -7.82
CA ILE A 142 0.44 -4.01 -7.63
C ILE A 142 -0.26 -2.64 -7.62
N GLU A 143 0.33 -1.64 -6.95
CA GLU A 143 -0.23 -0.28 -6.95
C GLU A 143 -0.26 0.32 -8.37
N LEU A 144 0.79 0.11 -9.16
CA LEU A 144 0.84 0.54 -10.56
C LEU A 144 -0.23 -0.17 -11.40
N LEU A 145 -0.40 -1.48 -11.22
CA LEU A 145 -1.45 -2.24 -11.90
C LEU A 145 -2.84 -1.71 -11.56
N PHE A 146 -3.07 -1.34 -10.30
CA PHE A 146 -4.31 -0.71 -9.89
C PHE A 146 -4.52 0.67 -10.54
N TYR A 147 -3.46 1.48 -10.72
CA TYR A 147 -3.55 2.76 -11.44
C TYR A 147 -3.97 2.55 -12.89
N VAL A 148 -3.37 1.57 -13.56
CA VAL A 148 -3.74 1.19 -14.93
C VAL A 148 -5.21 0.72 -14.98
N GLY A 149 -5.61 -0.16 -14.06
CA GLY A 149 -7.00 -0.64 -13.95
C GLY A 149 -7.99 0.50 -13.73
N CYS A 150 -7.71 1.43 -12.81
CA CYS A 150 -8.55 2.61 -12.59
C CYS A 150 -8.62 3.50 -13.85
N THR A 151 -7.53 3.65 -14.58
CA THR A 151 -7.48 4.44 -15.82
C THR A 151 -8.34 3.82 -16.91
N ILE A 152 -8.26 2.50 -17.10
CA ILE A 152 -9.09 1.77 -18.06
C ILE A 152 -10.58 1.91 -17.69
N LEU A 153 -10.93 1.65 -16.43
CA LEU A 153 -12.31 1.79 -15.95
C LEU A 153 -12.83 3.23 -16.07
N PHE A 154 -11.97 4.23 -15.87
CA PHE A 154 -12.31 5.63 -16.05
C PHE A 154 -12.60 5.93 -17.52
N ALA A 155 -11.73 5.51 -18.44
CA ALA A 155 -11.90 5.71 -19.89
C ALA A 155 -13.17 5.02 -20.43
N MET A 156 -13.55 3.86 -19.85
CA MET A 156 -14.78 3.15 -20.17
C MET A 156 -16.04 3.73 -19.50
N GLY A 157 -15.90 4.76 -18.65
CA GLY A 157 -17.03 5.30 -17.87
C GLY A 157 -17.52 4.39 -16.72
N LEU A 158 -16.82 3.28 -16.46
CA LEU A 158 -17.22 2.26 -15.48
C LEU A 158 -16.70 2.55 -14.06
N LEU A 159 -15.70 3.39 -13.90
CA LEU A 159 -15.09 3.65 -12.58
C LEU A 159 -16.07 4.21 -11.55
N ASN A 160 -17.02 5.05 -12.00
CA ASN A 160 -18.04 5.67 -11.16
C ASN A 160 -19.33 4.86 -11.04
N ASN A 161 -19.46 3.74 -11.75
CA ASN A 161 -20.62 2.85 -11.64
C ASN A 161 -20.54 2.11 -10.30
N ARG A 162 -21.64 2.13 -9.54
CA ARG A 162 -21.75 1.53 -8.20
C ARG A 162 -21.56 0.01 -8.17
N PHE A 163 -21.81 -0.68 -9.27
CA PHE A 163 -21.74 -2.14 -9.33
C PHE A 163 -20.37 -2.66 -9.81
N THR A 164 -19.54 -1.83 -10.44
CA THR A 164 -18.24 -2.27 -11.00
C THR A 164 -17.32 -2.82 -9.94
N ALA A 165 -17.09 -2.08 -8.84
CA ALA A 165 -16.19 -2.55 -7.79
C ALA A 165 -16.73 -3.79 -7.05
N PRO A 166 -18.02 -3.88 -6.65
CA PRO A 166 -18.59 -5.11 -6.13
C PRO A 166 -18.45 -6.31 -7.08
N ALA A 167 -18.73 -6.13 -8.37
CA ALA A 167 -18.58 -7.19 -9.37
C ALA A 167 -17.14 -7.70 -9.45
N ILE A 168 -16.14 -6.80 -9.46
CA ILE A 168 -14.72 -7.17 -9.48
C ILE A 168 -14.38 -7.99 -8.23
N VAL A 169 -14.75 -7.53 -7.04
CA VAL A 169 -14.42 -8.21 -5.78
C VAL A 169 -15.07 -9.59 -5.72
N VAL A 170 -16.35 -9.70 -6.06
CA VAL A 170 -17.07 -10.98 -6.03
C VAL A 170 -16.51 -11.95 -7.07
N THR A 171 -16.27 -11.49 -8.30
CA THR A 171 -15.69 -12.34 -9.37
C THR A 171 -14.30 -12.83 -8.98
N ALA A 172 -13.44 -11.94 -8.46
CA ALA A 172 -12.12 -12.32 -7.99
C ALA A 172 -12.19 -13.32 -6.81
N ALA A 173 -13.14 -13.14 -5.89
CA ALA A 173 -13.36 -14.09 -4.79
C ALA A 173 -13.83 -15.47 -5.29
N VAL A 174 -14.79 -15.50 -6.22
CA VAL A 174 -15.26 -16.77 -6.82
C VAL A 174 -14.10 -17.51 -7.50
N ILE A 175 -13.33 -16.82 -8.33
CA ILE A 175 -12.16 -17.40 -9.01
C ILE A 175 -11.12 -17.85 -7.98
N GLY A 176 -10.82 -16.99 -6.99
CA GLY A 176 -9.80 -17.24 -5.98
C GLY A 176 -10.17 -18.32 -4.96
N ILE A 177 -11.45 -18.69 -4.84
CA ILE A 177 -11.92 -19.80 -4.03
C ILE A 177 -11.93 -21.10 -4.87
N ILE A 178 -12.43 -21.05 -6.10
CA ILE A 178 -12.61 -22.25 -6.93
C ILE A 178 -11.29 -22.74 -7.51
N VAL A 179 -10.47 -21.86 -8.08
CA VAL A 179 -9.24 -22.26 -8.79
C VAL A 179 -8.25 -23.01 -7.88
N PRO A 180 -7.98 -22.59 -6.62
CA PRO A 180 -7.10 -23.35 -5.72
C PRO A 180 -7.64 -24.74 -5.34
N LEU A 181 -8.92 -25.01 -5.53
CA LEU A 181 -9.49 -26.36 -5.34
C LEU A 181 -9.19 -27.29 -6.54
N LEU A 182 -8.88 -26.70 -7.70
CA LEU A 182 -8.66 -27.42 -8.95
C LEU A 182 -7.18 -27.60 -9.29
N THR A 183 -6.28 -26.82 -8.69
CA THR A 183 -4.83 -26.86 -8.98
C THR A 183 -3.99 -26.43 -7.78
N GLU A 184 -2.83 -27.06 -7.63
CA GLU A 184 -1.83 -26.72 -6.61
C GLU A 184 -0.65 -25.92 -7.19
N SER A 185 -0.81 -25.34 -8.40
CA SER A 185 0.25 -24.60 -9.07
C SER A 185 0.62 -23.32 -8.29
N ARG A 186 1.89 -23.21 -7.90
CA ARG A 186 2.44 -22.01 -7.23
C ARG A 186 2.32 -20.75 -8.11
N ALA A 187 2.50 -20.90 -9.43
CA ALA A 187 2.35 -19.78 -10.37
C ALA A 187 0.91 -19.26 -10.38
N VAL A 188 -0.08 -20.15 -10.39
CA VAL A 188 -1.50 -19.78 -10.31
C VAL A 188 -1.79 -19.10 -8.99
N SER A 189 -1.31 -19.64 -7.86
CA SER A 189 -1.49 -19.03 -6.54
C SER A 189 -0.86 -17.64 -6.45
N SER A 190 0.26 -17.38 -7.15
CA SER A 190 0.88 -16.04 -7.21
C SER A 190 0.01 -15.04 -7.98
N VAL A 191 -0.61 -15.45 -9.08
CA VAL A 191 -1.56 -14.60 -9.83
C VAL A 191 -2.81 -14.31 -9.00
N LEU A 192 -3.33 -15.30 -8.28
CA LEU A 192 -4.47 -15.12 -7.39
C LEU A 192 -4.15 -14.19 -6.22
N GLU A 193 -2.92 -14.18 -5.71
CA GLU A 193 -2.49 -13.22 -4.68
C GLU A 193 -2.52 -11.78 -5.20
N VAL A 194 -2.13 -11.53 -6.45
CA VAL A 194 -2.32 -10.22 -7.09
C VAL A 194 -3.81 -9.87 -7.14
N GLY A 195 -4.68 -10.80 -7.54
CA GLY A 195 -6.14 -10.62 -7.55
C GLY A 195 -6.71 -10.31 -6.17
N LEU A 196 -6.23 -10.97 -5.12
CA LEU A 196 -6.63 -10.72 -3.73
C LEU A 196 -6.24 -9.29 -3.29
N ASN A 197 -5.02 -8.86 -3.58
CA ASN A 197 -4.54 -7.53 -3.24
C ASN A 197 -5.30 -6.42 -4.01
N LEU A 198 -5.59 -6.63 -5.31
CA LEU A 198 -6.46 -5.74 -6.08
C LEU A 198 -7.89 -5.70 -5.52
N SER A 199 -8.41 -6.84 -5.05
CA SER A 199 -9.73 -6.91 -4.40
C SER A 199 -9.76 -6.08 -3.11
N ALA A 200 -8.68 -6.03 -2.32
CA ALA A 200 -8.56 -5.14 -1.17
C ALA A 200 -8.69 -3.66 -1.60
N MET A 201 -8.04 -3.27 -2.70
CA MET A 201 -8.15 -1.91 -3.23
C MET A 201 -9.58 -1.59 -3.70
N PHE A 202 -10.23 -2.49 -4.45
CA PHE A 202 -11.62 -2.26 -4.85
C PHE A 202 -12.58 -2.28 -3.66
N LEU A 203 -12.33 -3.06 -2.62
CA LEU A 203 -13.10 -3.01 -1.38
C LEU A 203 -12.94 -1.66 -0.66
N GLY A 204 -11.74 -1.05 -0.69
CA GLY A 204 -11.52 0.33 -0.25
C GLY A 204 -12.42 1.33 -0.99
N LYS A 205 -12.58 1.18 -2.31
CA LYS A 205 -13.52 1.98 -3.11
C LYS A 205 -14.97 1.75 -2.71
N ILE A 206 -15.39 0.49 -2.48
CA ILE A 206 -16.74 0.14 -2.04
C ILE A 206 -17.08 0.82 -0.72
N VAL A 207 -16.15 0.79 0.25
CA VAL A 207 -16.32 1.46 1.55
C VAL A 207 -16.48 2.96 1.37
N ARG A 208 -15.69 3.62 0.51
CA ARG A 208 -15.85 5.05 0.23
C ARG A 208 -17.20 5.37 -0.41
N ASP A 209 -17.64 4.57 -1.37
CA ASP A 209 -18.96 4.74 -2.01
C ASP A 209 -20.10 4.60 -0.99
N ALA A 210 -19.93 3.80 0.07
CA ALA A 210 -20.88 3.69 1.16
C ALA A 210 -20.83 4.87 2.13
N VAL A 211 -19.62 5.25 2.58
CA VAL A 211 -19.43 6.26 3.66
C VAL A 211 -19.62 7.68 3.18
N ILE A 212 -19.03 8.01 2.01
CA ILE A 212 -18.99 9.40 1.50
C ILE A 212 -19.97 9.57 0.34
N GLY A 213 -20.03 8.59 -0.55
CA GLY A 213 -20.81 8.68 -1.78
C GLY A 213 -22.30 8.41 -1.62
N GLY A 214 -22.72 7.74 -0.56
CA GLY A 214 -24.12 7.29 -0.37
C GLY A 214 -24.66 6.35 -1.47
N LYS A 215 -23.75 5.85 -2.33
CA LYS A 215 -24.11 5.05 -3.52
C LYS A 215 -24.40 3.58 -3.18
N LEU A 216 -23.83 3.09 -2.08
CA LEU A 216 -23.95 1.70 -1.63
C LEU A 216 -24.43 1.64 -0.18
N ARG A 217 -25.16 0.57 0.14
CA ARG A 217 -25.59 0.28 1.51
C ARG A 217 -24.51 -0.55 2.23
N TRP A 218 -24.46 -0.48 3.55
CA TRP A 218 -23.56 -1.27 4.38
C TRP A 218 -23.69 -2.79 4.17
N GLY A 219 -24.86 -3.27 3.75
CA GLY A 219 -25.05 -4.67 3.36
C GLY A 219 -24.16 -5.11 2.19
N HIS A 220 -23.94 -4.23 1.20
CA HIS A 220 -23.01 -4.53 0.08
C HIS A 220 -21.55 -4.58 0.59
N VAL A 221 -21.18 -3.66 1.50
CA VAL A 221 -19.87 -3.68 2.14
C VAL A 221 -19.66 -4.99 2.88
N ALA A 222 -20.63 -5.40 3.70
CA ALA A 222 -20.55 -6.65 4.47
C ALA A 222 -20.43 -7.88 3.55
N ALA A 223 -21.27 -7.98 2.50
CA ALA A 223 -21.23 -9.09 1.55
C ALA A 223 -19.88 -9.18 0.80
N CYS A 224 -19.38 -8.05 0.27
CA CYS A 224 -18.09 -8.00 -0.40
C CYS A 224 -16.92 -8.31 0.56
N THR A 225 -17.01 -7.85 1.82
CA THR A 225 -16.00 -8.15 2.85
C THR A 225 -16.00 -9.63 3.20
N ALA A 226 -17.17 -10.26 3.33
CA ALA A 226 -17.27 -11.69 3.58
C ALA A 226 -16.67 -12.51 2.43
N ALA A 227 -17.01 -12.18 1.18
CA ALA A 227 -16.43 -12.82 0.00
C ALA A 227 -14.90 -12.66 -0.05
N TYR A 228 -14.40 -11.45 0.21
CA TYR A 228 -12.97 -11.17 0.30
C TYR A 228 -12.28 -11.97 1.43
N ALA A 229 -12.89 -12.06 2.61
CA ALA A 229 -12.33 -12.79 3.75
C ALA A 229 -12.22 -14.30 3.45
N VAL A 230 -13.26 -14.89 2.84
CA VAL A 230 -13.22 -16.30 2.41
C VAL A 230 -12.12 -16.51 1.37
N PHE A 231 -12.00 -15.63 0.39
CA PHE A 231 -10.92 -15.69 -0.60
C PHE A 231 -9.54 -15.61 0.07
N ALA A 232 -9.34 -14.64 0.98
CA ALA A 232 -8.07 -14.44 1.69
C ALA A 232 -7.67 -15.68 2.51
N ILE A 233 -8.61 -16.26 3.26
CA ILE A 233 -8.36 -17.46 4.08
C ILE A 233 -8.05 -18.65 3.19
N THR A 234 -8.87 -18.92 2.17
CA THR A 234 -8.68 -20.06 1.26
C THR A 234 -7.34 -19.98 0.52
N LEU A 235 -7.01 -18.80 -0.02
CA LEU A 235 -5.74 -18.63 -0.74
C LEU A 235 -4.55 -18.72 0.20
N SER A 236 -4.64 -18.15 1.41
CA SER A 236 -3.55 -18.22 2.39
C SER A 236 -3.27 -19.66 2.80
N ASP A 237 -4.30 -20.46 3.04
CA ASP A 237 -4.16 -21.87 3.38
C ASP A 237 -3.49 -22.67 2.25
N ARG A 238 -3.91 -22.45 1.01
CA ARG A 238 -3.37 -23.16 -0.16
C ARG A 238 -1.95 -22.75 -0.54
N ARG A 239 -1.63 -21.45 -0.42
CA ARG A 239 -0.33 -20.92 -0.82
C ARG A 239 0.74 -21.07 0.24
N PHE A 240 0.37 -20.93 1.51
CA PHE A 240 1.26 -20.93 2.67
C PHE A 240 0.93 -22.10 3.61
N GLY A 241 0.13 -23.06 3.14
CA GLY A 241 -0.28 -24.23 3.92
C GLY A 241 0.91 -25.01 4.48
N GLY A 242 0.87 -25.24 5.78
CA GLY A 242 2.00 -25.72 6.54
C GLY A 242 2.87 -24.60 7.11
N VAL A 243 3.98 -25.00 7.74
CA VAL A 243 4.99 -24.03 8.20
C VAL A 243 5.74 -23.53 6.98
N TYR A 244 5.69 -22.24 6.72
CA TYR A 244 6.55 -21.62 5.71
C TYR A 244 7.95 -21.54 6.29
N GLN A 245 8.72 -22.62 6.10
CA GLN A 245 10.01 -22.86 6.78
C GLN A 245 11.05 -21.76 6.52
N GLU A 246 10.92 -21.04 5.40
CA GLU A 246 11.88 -19.99 5.04
C GLU A 246 11.61 -18.63 5.74
N ASN A 247 10.36 -18.35 6.22
CA ASN A 247 9.97 -17.04 6.72
C ASN A 247 9.20 -17.05 8.05
N PHE A 248 9.19 -18.11 8.80
CA PHE A 248 8.52 -18.23 10.14
C PHE A 248 7.00 -18.00 10.13
N PHE A 249 6.31 -17.93 8.98
CA PHE A 249 4.90 -17.57 8.92
C PHE A 249 3.99 -18.75 8.66
N TYR A 250 2.92 -18.82 9.42
CA TYR A 250 1.84 -19.77 9.22
C TYR A 250 0.75 -19.20 8.31
N SER A 251 0.08 -20.05 7.56
CA SER A 251 -0.97 -19.66 6.61
C SER A 251 -2.07 -18.83 7.25
N TYR A 252 -2.48 -19.18 8.46
CA TYR A 252 -3.53 -18.44 9.17
C TYR A 252 -3.08 -17.10 9.71
N SER A 253 -1.79 -16.86 10.03
CA SER A 253 -1.30 -15.55 10.39
C SER A 253 -1.38 -14.56 9.21
N ILE A 254 -1.18 -15.07 8.01
CA ILE A 254 -1.32 -14.30 6.78
C ILE A 254 -2.80 -14.05 6.48
N GLY A 255 -3.65 -15.09 6.54
CA GLY A 255 -5.09 -14.96 6.35
C GLY A 255 -5.74 -14.03 7.35
N SER A 256 -5.38 -14.14 8.65
CA SER A 256 -5.86 -13.23 9.69
C SER A 256 -5.44 -11.79 9.45
N ALA A 257 -4.23 -11.55 8.94
CA ALA A 257 -3.75 -10.20 8.62
C ALA A 257 -4.63 -9.51 7.56
N TYR A 258 -5.03 -10.23 6.50
CA TYR A 258 -5.96 -9.71 5.49
C TYR A 258 -7.32 -9.34 6.09
N VAL A 259 -7.89 -10.22 6.92
CA VAL A 259 -9.20 -10.01 7.55
C VAL A 259 -9.14 -8.87 8.57
N CYS A 260 -8.14 -8.87 9.46
CA CYS A 260 -7.95 -7.80 10.44
C CYS A 260 -7.76 -6.43 9.77
N ALA A 261 -6.97 -6.36 8.68
CA ALA A 261 -6.80 -5.11 7.94
C ALA A 261 -8.12 -4.59 7.37
N ALA A 262 -8.97 -5.48 6.82
CA ALA A 262 -10.30 -5.13 6.33
C ALA A 262 -11.19 -4.58 7.45
N LEU A 263 -11.25 -5.27 8.59
CA LEU A 263 -12.07 -4.87 9.73
C LEU A 263 -11.61 -3.53 10.33
N VAL A 264 -10.30 -3.35 10.53
CA VAL A 264 -9.72 -2.08 11.03
C VAL A 264 -10.00 -0.94 10.06
N PHE A 265 -9.84 -1.17 8.75
CA PHE A 265 -10.13 -0.17 7.73
C PHE A 265 -11.61 0.23 7.72
N ILE A 266 -12.53 -0.74 7.70
CA ILE A 266 -13.98 -0.50 7.67
C ILE A 266 -14.43 0.22 8.94
N ALA A 267 -13.99 -0.22 10.11
CA ALA A 267 -14.29 0.44 11.38
C ALA A 267 -13.78 1.89 11.38
N SER A 268 -12.52 2.11 10.97
CA SER A 268 -11.96 3.46 10.89
C SER A 268 -12.71 4.35 9.90
N ALA A 269 -13.14 3.83 8.77
CA ALA A 269 -13.93 4.58 7.80
C ALA A 269 -15.34 4.91 8.34
N ALA A 270 -15.96 4.00 9.10
CA ALA A 270 -17.26 4.22 9.73
C ALA A 270 -17.22 5.31 10.81
N PHE A 271 -16.16 5.33 11.63
CA PHE A 271 -15.96 6.36 12.66
C PHE A 271 -15.36 7.66 12.11
N GLY A 272 -14.72 7.62 10.93
CA GLY A 272 -14.19 8.77 10.21
C GLY A 272 -13.17 9.58 11.03
N GLU A 273 -13.34 10.89 11.05
CA GLU A 273 -12.40 11.83 11.71
C GLU A 273 -12.25 11.61 13.23
N ARG A 274 -13.14 10.85 13.90
CA ARG A 274 -12.98 10.47 15.30
C ARG A 274 -11.78 9.55 15.53
N MET A 275 -11.36 8.82 14.47
CA MET A 275 -10.19 7.94 14.49
C MET A 275 -8.89 8.67 14.12
N ALA A 276 -8.95 9.99 13.88
CA ALA A 276 -7.77 10.78 13.53
C ALA A 276 -6.89 11.02 14.79
N TRP A 277 -5.65 10.52 14.71
CA TRP A 277 -4.64 10.74 15.74
C TRP A 277 -3.44 11.47 15.15
N ARG A 278 -3.28 12.74 15.51
CA ARG A 278 -2.32 13.66 14.89
C ARG A 278 -0.88 13.14 14.80
N PRO A 279 -0.24 12.56 15.84
CA PRO A 279 1.11 12.03 15.73
C PRO A 279 1.23 10.91 14.70
N ILE A 280 0.29 9.96 14.71
CA ILE A 280 0.26 8.85 13.76
C ILE A 280 -0.08 9.35 12.34
N ALA A 281 -0.98 10.32 12.21
CA ALA A 281 -1.29 10.95 10.94
C ALA A 281 -0.06 11.64 10.32
N PHE A 282 0.82 12.25 11.12
CA PHE A 282 2.09 12.79 10.63
C PHE A 282 2.98 11.68 10.04
N VAL A 283 3.12 10.54 10.72
CA VAL A 283 3.84 9.38 10.17
C VAL A 283 3.18 8.90 8.86
N GLY A 284 1.85 8.94 8.80
CA GLY A 284 1.09 8.62 7.58
C GLY A 284 1.39 9.54 6.39
N VAL A 285 1.70 10.81 6.65
CA VAL A 285 2.10 11.77 5.58
C VAL A 285 3.40 11.35 4.92
N ILE A 286 4.38 10.90 5.69
CA ILE A 286 5.70 10.48 5.24
C ILE A 286 5.79 8.96 4.99
N SER A 287 4.67 8.23 5.09
CA SER A 287 4.63 6.76 5.10
C SER A 287 5.24 6.10 3.86
N TYR A 288 5.16 6.75 2.70
CA TYR A 288 5.78 6.25 1.48
C TYR A 288 7.31 6.26 1.59
N SER A 289 7.87 7.37 2.05
CA SER A 289 9.32 7.45 2.33
C SER A 289 9.73 6.46 3.44
N VAL A 290 8.91 6.27 4.51
CA VAL A 290 9.20 5.27 5.55
C VAL A 290 9.24 3.86 4.97
N TYR A 291 8.26 3.50 4.15
CA TYR A 291 8.19 2.20 3.50
C TYR A 291 9.43 1.91 2.64
N LEU A 292 9.93 2.91 1.91
CA LEU A 292 11.08 2.77 1.02
C LEU A 292 12.43 2.78 1.74
N MET A 293 12.57 3.55 2.83
CA MET A 293 13.87 3.78 3.49
C MET A 293 14.12 2.84 4.67
N SER A 294 13.08 2.41 5.38
CA SER A 294 13.24 1.62 6.60
C SER A 294 13.99 0.31 6.42
N PRO A 295 13.87 -0.45 5.32
CA PRO A 295 14.63 -1.68 5.15
C PRO A 295 16.15 -1.43 5.16
N PHE A 296 16.60 -0.32 4.57
CA PHE A 296 18.02 0.05 4.56
C PHE A 296 18.50 0.44 5.96
N VAL A 297 17.69 1.23 6.67
CA VAL A 297 18.01 1.63 8.05
C VAL A 297 18.14 0.40 8.95
N ILE A 298 17.23 -0.57 8.85
CA ILE A 298 17.29 -1.83 9.59
C ILE A 298 18.61 -2.57 9.29
N VAL A 299 18.95 -2.73 8.01
CA VAL A 299 20.18 -3.42 7.58
C VAL A 299 21.42 -2.71 8.13
N TRP A 300 21.51 -1.38 8.04
CA TRP A 300 22.65 -0.61 8.54
C TRP A 300 22.79 -0.70 10.07
N ILE A 301 21.69 -0.61 10.83
CA ILE A 301 21.73 -0.76 12.30
C ILE A 301 22.16 -2.18 12.67
N HIS A 302 21.54 -3.18 12.03
CA HIS A 302 21.84 -4.59 12.31
C HIS A 302 23.32 -4.94 12.03
N ARG A 303 23.87 -4.51 10.88
CA ARG A 303 25.26 -4.79 10.50
C ARG A 303 26.29 -3.96 11.28
N GLY A 304 25.93 -2.72 11.66
CA GLY A 304 26.85 -1.81 12.36
C GLY A 304 26.89 -1.97 13.87
N LEU A 305 25.73 -2.19 14.51
CA LEU A 305 25.57 -2.22 15.97
C LEU A 305 25.13 -3.58 16.50
N GLY A 306 24.61 -4.46 15.64
CA GLY A 306 23.98 -5.70 16.04
C GLY A 306 22.59 -5.49 16.67
N VAL A 307 22.02 -6.57 17.20
CA VAL A 307 20.69 -6.54 17.84
C VAL A 307 20.78 -6.31 19.35
N GLY A 308 21.95 -6.62 19.94
CA GLY A 308 22.11 -6.67 21.39
C GLY A 308 21.47 -7.92 22.00
N GLU A 309 21.72 -8.14 23.29
CA GLU A 309 21.20 -9.30 24.01
C GLU A 309 20.11 -8.90 25.00
N GLY A 310 19.14 -9.77 25.15
CA GLY A 310 18.05 -9.65 26.12
C GLY A 310 17.06 -8.51 25.85
N PRO A 311 16.03 -8.36 26.69
CA PRO A 311 14.92 -7.44 26.47
C PRO A 311 15.34 -5.97 26.30
N LEU A 312 16.38 -5.53 27.03
CA LEU A 312 16.88 -4.17 26.94
C LEU A 312 17.56 -3.91 25.57
N GLY A 313 18.44 -4.83 25.14
CA GLY A 313 19.11 -4.72 23.85
C GLY A 313 18.12 -4.71 22.68
N TRP A 314 17.11 -5.59 22.72
CA TRP A 314 16.05 -5.65 21.70
C TRP A 314 15.16 -4.41 21.70
N SER A 315 14.79 -3.89 22.88
CA SER A 315 14.04 -2.64 22.97
C SER A 315 14.81 -1.45 22.43
N LEU A 316 16.10 -1.36 22.69
CA LEU A 316 16.98 -0.34 22.12
C LEU A 316 17.12 -0.47 20.61
N PHE A 317 17.27 -1.70 20.10
CA PHE A 317 17.31 -1.96 18.66
C PHE A 317 16.01 -1.47 17.98
N VAL A 318 14.85 -1.86 18.48
CA VAL A 318 13.54 -1.42 17.95
C VAL A 318 13.39 0.10 18.03
N ALA A 319 13.78 0.72 19.15
CA ALA A 319 13.72 2.17 19.33
C ALA A 319 14.63 2.90 18.33
N MET A 320 15.85 2.42 18.11
CA MET A 320 16.77 2.97 17.09
C MET A 320 16.22 2.80 15.68
N VAL A 321 15.71 1.61 15.34
CA VAL A 321 15.08 1.35 14.05
C VAL A 321 13.94 2.32 13.81
N LEU A 322 13.04 2.51 14.78
CA LEU A 322 11.92 3.44 14.67
C LEU A 322 12.42 4.88 14.50
N ALA A 323 13.28 5.36 15.39
CA ALA A 323 13.76 6.74 15.40
C ALA A 323 14.51 7.09 14.11
N LEU A 324 15.49 6.28 13.71
CA LEU A 324 16.29 6.54 12.52
C LEU A 324 15.50 6.34 11.22
N SER A 325 14.60 5.35 11.16
CA SER A 325 13.73 5.20 9.99
C SER A 325 12.82 6.41 9.81
N LEU A 326 12.23 6.95 10.88
CA LEU A 326 11.40 8.13 10.80
C LEU A 326 12.22 9.38 10.41
N LEU A 327 13.43 9.53 10.95
CA LEU A 327 14.33 10.65 10.64
C LEU A 327 14.75 10.63 9.15
N VAL A 328 15.31 9.52 8.68
CA VAL A 328 15.77 9.36 7.29
C VAL A 328 14.60 9.54 6.32
N SER A 329 13.44 9.00 6.66
CA SER A 329 12.25 9.12 5.83
C SER A 329 11.68 10.53 5.80
N TRP A 330 11.74 11.26 6.92
CA TRP A 330 11.35 12.67 6.94
C TRP A 330 12.28 13.50 6.04
N VAL A 331 13.59 13.25 6.07
CA VAL A 331 14.55 13.90 5.16
C VAL A 331 14.22 13.57 3.71
N THR A 332 14.01 12.29 3.36
CA THR A 332 13.63 11.87 2.01
C THR A 332 12.32 12.52 1.58
N TYR A 333 11.31 12.56 2.44
CA TYR A 333 10.06 13.24 2.17
C TYR A 333 10.25 14.74 1.91
N ALA A 334 11.00 15.43 2.77
CA ALA A 334 11.17 16.88 2.71
C ALA A 334 11.95 17.32 1.46
N PHE A 335 13.00 16.58 1.08
CA PHE A 335 13.93 16.98 0.02
C PHE A 335 13.68 16.31 -1.32
N VAL A 336 12.98 15.17 -1.36
CA VAL A 336 12.70 14.44 -2.61
C VAL A 336 11.20 14.37 -2.88
N GLU A 337 10.42 13.71 -2.01
CA GLU A 337 9.01 13.41 -2.30
C GLU A 337 8.17 14.68 -2.44
N LYS A 338 8.20 15.56 -1.44
CA LYS A 338 7.38 16.80 -1.41
C LYS A 338 7.72 17.77 -2.55
N PRO A 339 9.01 18.10 -2.86
CA PRO A 339 9.35 18.95 -3.98
C PRO A 339 8.93 18.37 -5.33
N CYS A 340 9.12 17.07 -5.54
CA CYS A 340 8.73 16.40 -6.78
C CYS A 340 7.21 16.38 -6.98
N ILE A 341 6.43 16.15 -5.92
CA ILE A 341 4.96 16.29 -5.98
C ILE A 341 4.57 17.72 -6.38
N ALA A 342 5.21 18.74 -5.79
CA ALA A 342 4.96 20.14 -6.13
C ALA A 342 5.32 20.45 -7.60
N LEU A 343 6.42 19.88 -8.09
CA LEU A 343 6.81 19.97 -9.49
C LEU A 343 5.76 19.34 -10.41
N GLY A 344 5.25 18.16 -10.08
CA GLY A 344 4.20 17.47 -10.83
C GLY A 344 2.93 18.33 -10.99
N HIS A 345 2.60 19.14 -9.99
CA HIS A 345 1.45 20.05 -10.09
C HIS A 345 1.61 21.12 -11.19
N ARG A 346 2.85 21.53 -11.53
CA ARG A 346 3.11 22.52 -12.58
C ARG A 346 2.90 21.97 -13.99
N PHE A 347 2.98 20.63 -14.17
CA PHE A 347 2.79 19.97 -15.47
C PHE A 347 1.35 19.55 -15.75
N ARG A 348 0.43 19.79 -14.79
CA ARG A 348 -0.99 19.43 -14.95
C ARG A 348 -1.74 20.56 -15.65
N SER A 349 -2.73 20.18 -16.45
CA SER A 349 -3.64 21.14 -17.09
C SER A 349 -4.35 22.00 -16.06
N GLU A 350 -4.64 23.24 -16.41
CA GLU A 350 -5.49 24.08 -15.57
C GLU A 350 -6.88 23.44 -15.42
N ARG A 351 -7.46 23.58 -14.23
CA ARG A 351 -8.85 23.18 -14.00
C ARG A 351 -9.73 23.85 -15.05
N ARG A 352 -10.64 23.11 -15.68
CA ARG A 352 -11.76 23.73 -16.39
C ARG A 352 -12.44 24.66 -15.41
N ARG A 353 -12.25 25.96 -15.56
CA ARG A 353 -13.13 26.94 -14.93
C ARG A 353 -14.50 26.66 -15.53
N ALA A 354 -15.49 26.33 -14.69
CA ALA A 354 -16.88 26.39 -15.10
C ALA A 354 -17.05 27.81 -15.65
N VAL A 355 -17.24 27.92 -16.95
CA VAL A 355 -17.71 29.12 -17.56
C VAL A 355 -19.14 29.29 -17.06
N VAL A 356 -19.30 29.92 -15.93
CA VAL A 356 -20.56 30.54 -15.55
C VAL A 356 -20.70 31.65 -16.60
N LEU A 357 -21.39 31.34 -17.69
CA LEU A 357 -21.97 32.32 -18.56
C LEU A 357 -22.94 33.08 -17.65
N GLU A 358 -22.48 34.26 -17.16
CA GLU A 358 -23.42 35.26 -16.68
C GLU A 358 -24.42 35.49 -17.81
N PRO A 359 -25.73 35.41 -17.53
CA PRO A 359 -26.71 35.80 -18.51
C PRO A 359 -26.42 37.29 -18.84
N ALA A 360 -25.95 37.50 -20.05
CA ALA A 360 -25.73 38.84 -20.56
C ALA A 360 -26.97 39.68 -20.26
N LEU A 361 -26.78 40.76 -19.55
CA LEU A 361 -27.72 41.87 -19.44
C LEU A 361 -28.20 42.32 -20.82
N SER A 362 -29.27 41.67 -21.31
CA SER A 362 -30.05 42.10 -22.45
C SER A 362 -31.44 42.50 -21.98
N SER A 363 -31.50 43.56 -21.18
CA SER A 363 -32.76 44.29 -20.95
C SER A 363 -32.46 45.74 -20.57
N GLN A 364 -31.85 46.46 -21.49
CA GLN A 364 -31.97 47.93 -21.52
C GLN A 364 -32.14 48.31 -22.98
N GLY A 365 -33.32 48.76 -23.34
CA GLY A 365 -33.55 49.46 -24.59
C GLY A 365 -34.82 49.05 -25.29
N ALA A 366 -36.00 49.36 -24.72
CA ALA A 366 -37.20 49.65 -25.45
C ALA A 366 -38.18 50.38 -24.51
N ALA A 367 -37.86 51.69 -24.32
CA ALA A 367 -38.83 52.65 -23.91
C ALA A 367 -38.60 53.87 -24.80
N GLU A 368 -39.35 53.91 -25.91
CA GLU A 368 -39.91 55.12 -26.53
C GLU A 368 -41.00 54.66 -27.51
#